data_47b26e79bd9afd26c96ce1a5c72eff86
#
_entry.id   47b26e79bd9afd26c96ce1a5c72eff86
#
_cell.length_a   1.000
_cell.length_b   1.000
_cell.length_c   1.000
_cell.angle_alpha   90.00
_cell.angle_beta   90.00
_cell.angle_gamma   90.00
#
_symmetry.space_group_name_H-M   'P 1'
#
loop_
_entity.id
_entity.type
_entity.pdbx_description
1 polymer ?
#
loop_
_entity_poly.entity_id
_entity_poly.type
_entity_poly.pdbx_seq_one_letter_code
_entity_poly.pdbx_strand_id
1 'polypeptide(L)'
;QITDYRTAQDIGIDRPEKNEIMHNIPPTPEQEAFIAKLVEFAKTGNAELLGREKLSDREEKAKMLIATDMARKMSLDLRLIDPNRYGDHVDNKASHCAAKIAEYYQKFNEQKGTQFVFSDLGTYKPGEWNPYSEIKRKLVEDHGIPAQEIRFIQEAKTDKARKTLIAGMNEGTIRVLFGSTSMLGTGVNAQKRAVAIHHLDTPWRPSDLEQRDGRAVRKGNEVAKFHADNKVDVIIYAVEKSLDSYKF
;
A
#
# COMPACT_ATOMS: atom_id res chain seq x y z
N GLN A 1 -38.82 -18.15 1.05
CA GLN A 1 -39.00 -16.72 1.33
C GLN A 1 -38.29 -16.31 2.61
N ILE A 2 -38.66 -16.88 3.75
CA ILE A 2 -37.94 -16.71 5.00
C ILE A 2 -36.51 -17.27 4.86
N THR A 3 -36.40 -18.39 4.15
CA THR A 3 -35.10 -19.01 3.85
C THR A 3 -34.20 -18.08 3.00
N ASP A 4 -34.77 -17.46 1.97
CA ASP A 4 -34.01 -16.52 1.11
C ASP A 4 -33.58 -15.30 1.90
N TYR A 5 -34.41 -14.75 2.74
CA TYR A 5 -34.10 -13.64 3.62
C TYR A 5 -32.97 -13.99 4.59
N ARG A 6 -33.02 -15.17 5.22
CA ARG A 6 -31.97 -15.67 6.11
C ARG A 6 -30.66 -15.87 5.37
N THR A 7 -30.70 -16.41 4.16
CA THR A 7 -29.52 -16.62 3.34
C THR A 7 -28.83 -15.29 3.02
N ALA A 8 -29.60 -14.27 2.67
CA ALA A 8 -29.07 -12.94 2.42
C ALA A 8 -28.44 -12.32 3.67
N GLN A 9 -29.03 -12.48 4.83
CA GLN A 9 -28.49 -12.03 6.11
C GLN A 9 -27.25 -12.82 6.50
N ASP A 10 -27.26 -14.14 6.33
CA ASP A 10 -26.09 -14.98 6.62
C ASP A 10 -24.91 -14.63 5.76
N ILE A 11 -25.12 -14.33 4.47
CA ILE A 11 -24.07 -13.84 3.57
C ILE A 11 -23.52 -12.49 4.07
N GLY A 12 -24.38 -11.58 4.53
CA GLY A 12 -23.97 -10.30 5.07
C GLY A 12 -23.20 -10.41 6.38
N ILE A 13 -23.58 -11.36 7.26
CA ILE A 13 -22.91 -11.64 8.53
C ILE A 13 -21.57 -12.31 8.31
N ASP A 14 -21.44 -13.21 7.33
CA ASP A 14 -20.21 -13.94 7.05
C ASP A 14 -19.15 -13.07 6.40
N ARG A 15 -19.55 -11.99 5.76
CA ARG A 15 -18.63 -11.03 5.19
C ARG A 15 -18.22 -10.02 6.26
N PRO A 16 -16.92 -9.82 6.54
CA PRO A 16 -16.50 -8.84 7.52
C PRO A 16 -16.85 -7.42 7.10
N GLU A 17 -17.03 -6.56 8.08
CA GLU A 17 -17.19 -5.13 7.87
C GLU A 17 -15.82 -4.50 7.61
N LYS A 18 -15.80 -3.50 6.75
CA LYS A 18 -14.62 -2.67 6.48
C LYS A 18 -14.58 -1.53 7.49
N ASN A 19 -13.49 -1.43 8.24
CA ASN A 19 -13.21 -0.30 9.12
C ASN A 19 -12.12 0.57 8.49
N GLU A 20 -12.52 1.66 7.82
CA GLU A 20 -11.58 2.56 7.18
C GLU A 20 -10.90 3.49 8.17
N ILE A 21 -9.60 3.59 8.09
CA ILE A 21 -8.76 4.43 8.96
C ILE A 21 -7.89 5.31 8.07
N MET A 22 -8.10 6.62 8.16
CA MET A 22 -7.22 7.59 7.50
C MET A 22 -6.01 7.83 8.40
N HIS A 23 -4.85 7.46 7.92
CA HIS A 23 -3.58 7.65 8.62
C HIS A 23 -2.83 8.82 8.00
N ASN A 24 -3.04 10.02 8.56
CA ASN A 24 -2.43 11.25 8.08
C ASN A 24 -1.02 11.41 8.64
N ILE A 25 -0.07 11.72 7.78
CA ILE A 25 1.35 11.84 8.11
C ILE A 25 1.81 13.25 7.75
N PRO A 26 2.42 14.00 8.68
CA PRO A 26 3.05 15.26 8.33
C PRO A 26 4.19 15.03 7.33
N PRO A 27 4.41 15.93 6.36
CA PRO A 27 5.52 15.79 5.43
C PRO A 27 6.85 15.88 6.18
N THR A 28 7.84 15.10 5.73
CA THR A 28 9.21 15.24 6.23
C THR A 28 9.81 16.56 5.76
N PRO A 29 10.90 17.05 6.40
CA PRO A 29 11.55 18.29 5.94
C PRO A 29 11.95 18.26 4.46
N GLU A 30 12.45 17.13 3.96
CA GLU A 30 12.76 16.98 2.53
C GLU A 30 11.52 17.08 1.65
N GLN A 31 10.40 16.49 2.09
CA GLN A 31 9.12 16.59 1.37
C GLN A 31 8.60 18.02 1.35
N GLU A 32 8.67 18.74 2.48
CA GLU A 32 8.26 20.14 2.52
C GLU A 32 9.06 21.02 1.56
N ALA A 33 10.38 20.83 1.52
CA ALA A 33 11.24 21.53 0.60
C ALA A 33 10.92 21.20 -0.87
N PHE A 34 10.63 19.94 -1.15
CA PHE A 34 10.25 19.50 -2.49
C PHE A 34 8.89 20.05 -2.93
N ILE A 35 7.91 20.09 -2.04
CA ILE A 35 6.58 20.66 -2.31
C ILE A 35 6.72 22.12 -2.76
N ALA A 36 7.54 22.91 -2.06
CA ALA A 36 7.79 24.30 -2.43
C ALA A 36 8.40 24.43 -3.84
N LYS A 37 9.37 23.57 -4.17
CA LYS A 37 9.98 23.52 -5.51
C LYS A 37 8.97 23.10 -6.58
N LEU A 38 8.09 22.15 -6.26
CA LEU A 38 7.08 21.65 -7.19
C LEU A 38 6.05 22.72 -7.51
N VAL A 39 5.62 23.49 -6.52
CA VAL A 39 4.70 24.64 -6.71
C VAL A 39 5.35 25.68 -7.63
N GLU A 40 6.61 26.00 -7.39
CA GLU A 40 7.34 26.96 -8.22
C GLU A 40 7.53 26.43 -9.65
N PHE A 41 7.88 25.16 -9.81
CA PHE A 41 7.94 24.51 -11.12
C PHE A 41 6.61 24.58 -11.88
N ALA A 42 5.52 24.33 -11.21
CA ALA A 42 4.18 24.41 -11.83
C ALA A 42 3.87 25.81 -12.36
N LYS A 43 4.41 26.85 -11.71
CA LYS A 43 4.25 28.25 -12.13
C LYS A 43 5.20 28.66 -13.25
N THR A 44 6.48 28.26 -13.17
CA THR A 44 7.55 28.78 -14.01
C THR A 44 7.99 27.82 -15.13
N GLY A 45 7.74 26.53 -14.98
CA GLY A 45 8.28 25.52 -15.89
C GLY A 45 9.77 25.29 -15.73
N ASN A 46 10.43 25.83 -14.70
CA ASN A 46 11.86 25.69 -14.48
C ASN A 46 12.19 24.30 -13.92
N ALA A 47 12.56 23.38 -14.81
CA ALA A 47 12.85 21.99 -14.47
C ALA A 47 14.09 21.81 -13.58
N GLU A 48 14.98 22.77 -13.55
CA GLU A 48 16.18 22.73 -12.67
C GLU A 48 15.77 22.67 -11.19
N LEU A 49 14.64 23.28 -10.83
CA LEU A 49 14.09 23.22 -9.48
C LEU A 49 13.86 21.78 -9.00
N LEU A 50 13.55 20.88 -9.93
CA LEU A 50 13.31 19.45 -9.67
C LEU A 50 14.55 18.58 -9.92
N GLY A 51 15.70 19.20 -10.19
CA GLY A 51 16.93 18.47 -10.52
C GLY A 51 16.91 17.85 -11.92
N ARG A 52 16.10 18.40 -12.83
CA ARG A 52 15.98 17.94 -14.22
C ARG A 52 16.62 18.94 -15.17
N GLU A 53 16.96 18.45 -16.38
CA GLU A 53 17.36 19.32 -17.46
C GLU A 53 16.19 20.17 -17.95
N LYS A 54 16.51 21.22 -18.72
CA LYS A 54 15.48 22.08 -19.33
C LYS A 54 14.47 21.24 -20.11
N LEU A 55 13.20 21.57 -19.95
CA LEU A 55 12.11 20.88 -20.65
C LEU A 55 12.22 21.11 -22.18
N SER A 56 12.01 20.05 -22.94
CA SER A 56 11.79 20.14 -24.38
C SER A 56 10.43 20.79 -24.65
N ASP A 57 10.19 21.23 -25.91
CA ASP A 57 8.92 21.83 -26.30
C ASP A 57 7.73 20.89 -26.04
N ARG A 58 7.93 19.59 -26.18
CA ARG A 58 6.92 18.56 -25.89
C ARG A 58 6.66 18.47 -24.39
N GLU A 59 7.71 18.51 -23.59
CA GLU A 59 7.61 18.46 -22.12
C GLU A 59 7.00 19.73 -21.55
N GLU A 60 7.24 20.89 -22.14
CA GLU A 60 6.57 22.13 -21.77
C GLU A 60 5.04 21.99 -21.84
N LYS A 61 4.54 21.33 -22.89
CA LYS A 61 3.10 21.05 -23.05
C LYS A 61 2.59 20.05 -22.01
N ALA A 62 3.45 19.15 -21.52
CA ALA A 62 3.14 18.14 -20.53
C ALA A 62 3.49 18.56 -19.10
N LYS A 63 3.82 19.83 -18.87
CA LYS A 63 4.29 20.33 -17.58
C LYS A 63 3.44 19.90 -16.39
N MET A 64 2.11 19.98 -16.52
CA MET A 64 1.21 19.58 -15.44
C MET A 64 1.21 18.08 -15.21
N LEU A 65 1.43 17.26 -16.24
CA LEU A 65 1.57 15.82 -16.11
C LEU A 65 2.87 15.47 -15.36
N ILE A 66 3.95 16.18 -15.66
CA ILE A 66 5.23 16.03 -14.97
C ILE A 66 5.07 16.38 -13.49
N ALA A 67 4.42 17.52 -13.20
CA ALA A 67 4.17 17.96 -11.83
C ALA A 67 3.33 16.93 -11.06
N THR A 68 2.28 16.39 -11.69
CA THR A 68 1.42 15.38 -11.09
C THR A 68 2.18 14.07 -10.81
N ASP A 69 3.00 13.62 -11.76
CA ASP A 69 3.83 12.42 -11.57
C ASP A 69 4.82 12.59 -10.42
N MET A 70 5.49 13.72 -10.37
CA MET A 70 6.42 14.05 -9.29
C MET A 70 5.71 14.15 -7.93
N ALA A 71 4.52 14.75 -7.90
CA ALA A 71 3.71 14.84 -6.68
C ALA A 71 3.29 13.46 -6.17
N ARG A 72 2.90 12.55 -7.07
CA ARG A 72 2.56 11.16 -6.70
C ARG A 72 3.75 10.43 -6.11
N LYS A 73 4.90 10.54 -6.74
CA LYS A 73 6.14 9.90 -6.26
C LYS A 73 6.55 10.47 -4.90
N MET A 74 6.55 11.78 -4.76
CA MET A 74 6.86 12.45 -3.50
C MET A 74 5.91 12.04 -2.38
N SER A 75 4.62 11.90 -2.66
CA SER A 75 3.61 11.49 -1.68
C SER A 75 3.85 10.10 -1.14
N LEU A 76 4.43 9.22 -1.93
CA LEU A 76 4.80 7.88 -1.48
C LEU A 76 6.18 7.90 -0.82
N ASP A 77 7.21 8.31 -1.56
CA ASP A 77 8.58 8.47 -1.05
C ASP A 77 9.43 9.21 -2.07
N LEU A 78 10.19 10.21 -1.64
CA LEU A 78 11.09 10.98 -2.51
C LEU A 78 12.16 10.12 -3.18
N ARG A 79 12.51 8.99 -2.59
CA ARG A 79 13.50 8.06 -3.19
C ARG A 79 12.99 7.39 -4.45
N LEU A 80 11.69 7.46 -4.75
CA LEU A 80 11.16 7.09 -6.06
C LEU A 80 11.61 8.05 -7.16
N ILE A 81 11.87 9.30 -6.80
CA ILE A 81 12.38 10.31 -7.73
C ILE A 81 13.89 10.16 -7.89
N ASP A 82 14.60 10.12 -6.78
CA ASP A 82 16.06 9.94 -6.78
C ASP A 82 16.52 9.29 -5.46
N PRO A 83 16.87 8.00 -5.46
CA PRO A 83 17.29 7.30 -4.25
C PRO A 83 18.67 7.72 -3.74
N ASN A 84 19.47 8.39 -4.59
CA ASN A 84 20.80 8.88 -4.22
C ASN A 84 20.75 10.29 -3.61
N ARG A 85 19.73 11.06 -3.94
CA ARG A 85 19.57 12.44 -3.47
C ARG A 85 18.80 12.54 -2.16
N TYR A 86 17.82 11.66 -1.97
CA TYR A 86 16.94 11.69 -0.81
C TYR A 86 17.19 10.49 0.09
N GLY A 87 17.03 10.70 1.39
CA GLY A 87 17.29 9.69 2.40
C GLY A 87 16.03 9.16 3.09
N ASP A 88 16.26 8.27 4.03
CA ASP A 88 15.23 7.77 4.91
C ASP A 88 14.88 8.80 6.01
N HIS A 89 13.72 8.64 6.61
CA HIS A 89 13.28 9.44 7.74
C HIS A 89 12.40 8.60 8.66
N VAL A 90 12.54 8.81 9.97
CA VAL A 90 11.81 8.04 10.99
C VAL A 90 10.30 8.25 10.94
N ASP A 91 9.83 9.36 10.37
CA ASP A 91 8.42 9.71 10.25
C ASP A 91 7.90 9.74 8.81
N ASN A 92 8.58 9.09 7.87
CA ASN A 92 8.07 8.98 6.51
C ASN A 92 6.97 7.91 6.39
N LYS A 93 6.31 7.86 5.24
CA LYS A 93 5.22 6.92 4.99
C LYS A 93 5.67 5.47 5.16
N ALA A 94 6.84 5.11 4.68
CA ALA A 94 7.39 3.75 4.82
C ALA A 94 7.58 3.37 6.29
N SER A 95 8.09 4.28 7.11
CA SER A 95 8.27 4.07 8.55
C SER A 95 6.95 3.92 9.29
N HIS A 96 5.96 4.75 8.99
CA HIS A 96 4.62 4.64 9.57
C HIS A 96 3.93 3.34 9.17
N CYS A 97 4.03 2.95 7.90
CA CYS A 97 3.44 1.70 7.42
C CYS A 97 4.09 0.50 8.10
N ALA A 98 5.42 0.45 8.19
CA ALA A 98 6.12 -0.63 8.88
C ALA A 98 5.69 -0.75 10.35
N ALA A 99 5.59 0.36 11.06
CA ALA A 99 5.14 0.38 12.46
C ALA A 99 3.71 -0.15 12.61
N LYS A 100 2.80 0.24 11.73
CA LYS A 100 1.42 -0.25 11.74
C LYS A 100 1.33 -1.73 11.41
N ILE A 101 2.05 -2.19 10.42
CA ILE A 101 2.11 -3.63 10.08
C ILE A 101 2.61 -4.43 11.29
N ALA A 102 3.67 -3.96 11.95
CA ALA A 102 4.21 -4.63 13.13
C ALA A 102 3.20 -4.69 14.28
N GLU A 103 2.41 -3.64 14.47
CA GLU A 103 1.34 -3.58 15.46
C GLU A 103 0.29 -4.68 15.25
N TYR A 104 -0.23 -4.82 14.02
CA TYR A 104 -1.17 -5.89 13.66
C TYR A 104 -0.53 -7.27 13.71
N TYR A 105 0.72 -7.38 13.30
CA TYR A 105 1.47 -8.63 13.36
C TYR A 105 1.51 -9.19 14.78
N GLN A 106 1.80 -8.34 15.76
CA GLN A 106 1.88 -8.73 17.17
C GLN A 106 0.49 -8.99 17.75
N LYS A 107 -0.47 -8.11 17.46
CA LYS A 107 -1.84 -8.22 17.98
C LYS A 107 -2.50 -9.55 17.60
N PHE A 108 -2.25 -10.02 16.39
CA PHE A 108 -2.84 -11.26 15.86
C PHE A 108 -1.81 -12.37 15.68
N ASN A 109 -0.76 -12.38 16.49
CA ASN A 109 0.31 -13.36 16.35
C ASN A 109 -0.16 -14.78 16.66
N GLU A 110 -1.01 -14.98 17.68
CA GLU A 110 -1.56 -16.30 18.02
C GLU A 110 -2.41 -16.87 16.89
N GLN A 111 -3.21 -16.04 16.24
CA GLN A 111 -4.05 -16.43 15.12
C GLN A 111 -3.31 -16.47 13.78
N LYS A 112 -2.06 -16.07 13.76
CA LYS A 112 -1.29 -15.87 12.52
C LYS A 112 -2.05 -15.01 11.52
N GLY A 113 -2.61 -13.90 12.01
CA GLY A 113 -3.33 -12.92 11.20
C GLY A 113 -2.45 -12.35 10.10
N THR A 114 -3.03 -12.18 8.92
CA THR A 114 -2.30 -11.73 7.73
C THR A 114 -2.71 -10.34 7.31
N GLN A 115 -1.87 -9.70 6.53
CA GLN A 115 -2.07 -8.34 6.06
C GLN A 115 -1.71 -8.22 4.59
N PHE A 116 -2.47 -7.41 3.86
CA PHE A 116 -2.15 -7.03 2.49
C PHE A 116 -1.61 -5.59 2.47
N VAL A 117 -0.60 -5.36 1.67
CA VAL A 117 -0.04 -4.02 1.43
C VAL A 117 -0.11 -3.72 -0.06
N PHE A 118 -0.84 -2.69 -0.43
CA PHE A 118 -1.07 -2.32 -1.82
C PHE A 118 -0.35 -1.03 -2.20
N SER A 119 0.34 -1.09 -3.31
CA SER A 119 0.80 0.08 -4.04
C SER A 119 0.93 -0.26 -5.53
N ASP A 120 0.36 0.58 -6.39
CA ASP A 120 0.53 0.46 -7.84
C ASP A 120 1.80 1.20 -8.29
N LEU A 121 2.20 2.21 -7.52
CA LEU A 121 3.42 2.95 -7.73
C LEU A 121 4.57 2.31 -6.96
N GLY A 122 5.75 2.25 -7.57
CA GLY A 122 6.96 1.76 -6.90
C GLY A 122 6.90 0.27 -6.55
N THR A 123 6.38 -0.55 -7.45
CA THR A 123 6.32 -2.00 -7.24
C THR A 123 7.72 -2.61 -7.17
N TYR A 124 7.79 -3.81 -6.60
CA TYR A 124 9.06 -4.50 -6.41
C TYR A 124 9.87 -4.65 -7.71
N LYS A 125 11.13 -4.20 -7.67
CA LYS A 125 12.12 -4.37 -8.73
C LYS A 125 13.46 -4.77 -8.10
N PRO A 126 13.95 -5.99 -8.38
CA PRO A 126 15.26 -6.41 -7.86
C PRO A 126 16.37 -5.45 -8.34
N GLY A 127 17.26 -5.07 -7.41
CA GLY A 127 18.39 -4.21 -7.72
C GLY A 127 18.09 -2.71 -7.77
N GLU A 128 16.84 -2.31 -7.67
CA GLU A 128 16.43 -0.90 -7.60
C GLU A 128 15.77 -0.62 -6.26
N TRP A 129 15.97 0.61 -5.74
CA TRP A 129 15.24 1.05 -4.57
C TRP A 129 13.73 1.06 -4.88
N ASN A 130 12.94 0.47 -4.00
CA ASN A 130 11.49 0.48 -4.13
C ASN A 130 10.85 0.41 -2.74
N PRO A 131 9.61 0.94 -2.58
CA PRO A 131 8.94 0.97 -1.27
C PRO A 131 8.67 -0.39 -0.67
N TYR A 132 8.40 -1.42 -1.49
CA TYR A 132 8.16 -2.77 -1.00
C TYR A 132 9.36 -3.31 -0.24
N SER A 133 10.52 -3.26 -0.88
CA SER A 133 11.77 -3.73 -0.27
C SER A 133 12.16 -2.88 0.94
N GLU A 134 11.91 -1.59 0.90
CA GLU A 134 12.21 -0.69 2.00
C GLU A 134 11.36 -0.99 3.23
N ILE A 135 10.06 -1.17 3.06
CA ILE A 135 9.17 -1.52 4.17
C ILE A 135 9.52 -2.90 4.73
N LYS A 136 9.81 -3.87 3.86
CA LYS A 136 10.28 -5.19 4.29
C LYS A 136 11.55 -5.08 5.13
N ARG A 137 12.53 -4.30 4.69
CA ARG A 137 13.76 -4.07 5.44
C ARG A 137 13.46 -3.52 6.84
N LYS A 138 12.59 -2.52 6.96
CA LYS A 138 12.18 -1.95 8.25
C LYS A 138 11.47 -2.98 9.12
N LEU A 139 10.59 -3.79 8.55
CA LEU A 139 9.89 -4.84 9.30
C LEU A 139 10.87 -5.88 9.86
N VAL A 140 11.88 -6.24 9.10
CA VAL A 140 12.89 -7.22 9.53
C VAL A 140 13.85 -6.59 10.54
N GLU A 141 14.46 -5.46 10.19
CA GLU A 141 15.53 -4.86 11.00
C GLU A 141 15.01 -4.13 12.25
N ASP A 142 13.91 -3.37 12.11
CA ASP A 142 13.42 -2.53 13.21
C ASP A 142 12.35 -3.23 14.06
N HIS A 143 11.63 -4.20 13.50
CA HIS A 143 10.50 -4.86 14.15
C HIS A 143 10.68 -6.36 14.35
N GLY A 144 11.77 -6.94 13.86
CA GLY A 144 12.12 -8.34 14.11
C GLY A 144 11.22 -9.37 13.44
N ILE A 145 10.48 -9.00 12.41
CA ILE A 145 9.61 -9.93 11.70
C ILE A 145 10.48 -10.78 10.75
N PRO A 146 10.34 -12.12 10.77
CA PRO A 146 11.11 -12.98 9.88
C PRO A 146 10.89 -12.64 8.41
N ALA A 147 11.98 -12.54 7.66
CA ALA A 147 11.93 -12.14 6.24
C ALA A 147 11.06 -13.07 5.39
N GLN A 148 11.05 -14.37 5.68
CA GLN A 148 10.29 -15.36 4.94
C GLN A 148 8.76 -15.21 5.12
N GLU A 149 8.30 -14.50 6.13
CA GLU A 149 6.89 -14.24 6.37
C GLU A 149 6.38 -13.02 5.61
N ILE A 150 7.27 -12.30 4.92
CA ILE A 150 6.97 -11.09 4.16
C ILE A 150 7.30 -11.36 2.69
N ARG A 151 6.28 -11.31 1.83
CA ARG A 151 6.45 -11.67 0.42
C ARG A 151 5.84 -10.61 -0.49
N PHE A 152 6.32 -10.60 -1.73
CA PHE A 152 5.80 -9.72 -2.79
C PHE A 152 5.19 -10.58 -3.88
N ILE A 153 3.99 -10.25 -4.35
CA ILE A 153 3.32 -11.02 -5.41
C ILE A 153 4.16 -11.07 -6.69
N GLN A 154 4.94 -10.03 -6.97
CA GLN A 154 5.81 -9.96 -8.13
C GLN A 154 6.96 -10.98 -8.11
N GLU A 155 7.27 -11.57 -6.96
CA GLU A 155 8.25 -12.66 -6.86
C GLU A 155 7.72 -13.96 -7.47
N ALA A 156 6.41 -14.13 -7.50
CA ALA A 156 5.77 -15.33 -8.02
C ALA A 156 5.60 -15.23 -9.54
N LYS A 157 6.56 -15.78 -10.28
CA LYS A 157 6.61 -15.70 -11.75
C LYS A 157 5.72 -16.71 -12.47
N THR A 158 5.27 -17.75 -11.77
CA THR A 158 4.46 -18.84 -12.31
C THR A 158 3.15 -18.99 -11.54
N ASP A 159 2.17 -19.63 -12.14
CA ASP A 159 0.90 -19.95 -11.46
C ASP A 159 1.14 -20.83 -10.22
N LYS A 160 2.08 -21.78 -10.31
CA LYS A 160 2.45 -22.64 -9.17
C LYS A 160 3.04 -21.83 -8.02
N ALA A 161 3.96 -20.91 -8.31
CA ALA A 161 4.56 -20.04 -7.31
C ALA A 161 3.50 -19.14 -6.67
N ARG A 162 2.57 -18.61 -7.46
CA ARG A 162 1.46 -17.79 -6.97
C ARG A 162 0.54 -18.57 -6.04
N LYS A 163 0.19 -19.80 -6.41
CA LYS A 163 -0.61 -20.70 -5.55
C LYS A 163 0.08 -20.99 -4.24
N THR A 164 1.40 -21.14 -4.25
CA THR A 164 2.20 -21.35 -3.04
C THR A 164 2.14 -20.15 -2.11
N LEU A 165 2.23 -18.92 -2.64
CA LEU A 165 2.07 -17.70 -1.84
C LEU A 165 0.67 -17.61 -1.22
N ILE A 166 -0.36 -17.88 -2.00
CA ILE A 166 -1.76 -17.86 -1.54
C ILE A 166 -1.97 -18.89 -0.42
N ALA A 167 -1.47 -20.10 -0.61
CA ALA A 167 -1.53 -21.16 0.40
C ALA A 167 -0.81 -20.71 1.68
N GLY A 168 0.36 -20.11 1.56
CA GLY A 168 1.13 -19.58 2.70
C GLY A 168 0.35 -18.51 3.49
N MET A 169 -0.38 -17.64 2.80
CA MET A 169 -1.25 -16.67 3.46
C MET A 169 -2.38 -17.36 4.22
N ASN A 170 -3.05 -18.32 3.60
CA ASN A 170 -4.16 -19.03 4.24
C ASN A 170 -3.71 -19.94 5.40
N GLU A 171 -2.49 -20.43 5.36
CA GLU A 171 -1.90 -21.23 6.44
C GLU A 171 -1.26 -20.38 7.54
N GLY A 172 -0.98 -19.11 7.25
CA GLY A 172 -0.34 -18.19 8.18
C GLY A 172 1.18 -18.31 8.25
N THR A 173 1.81 -19.00 7.31
CA THR A 173 3.28 -19.05 7.17
C THR A 173 3.81 -17.81 6.49
N ILE A 174 2.98 -17.14 5.70
CA ILE A 174 3.21 -15.81 5.17
C ILE A 174 2.22 -14.88 5.87
N ARG A 175 2.73 -13.84 6.50
CA ARG A 175 1.92 -12.93 7.30
C ARG A 175 1.66 -11.59 6.60
N VAL A 176 2.52 -11.19 5.67
CA VAL A 176 2.41 -9.91 4.95
C VAL A 176 2.65 -10.14 3.46
N LEU A 177 1.70 -9.76 2.63
CA LEU A 177 1.79 -9.86 1.18
C LEU A 177 1.61 -8.49 0.54
N PHE A 178 2.63 -8.05 -0.19
CA PHE A 178 2.60 -6.81 -0.97
C PHE A 178 2.19 -7.10 -2.40
N GLY A 179 1.46 -6.18 -2.99
CA GLY A 179 1.12 -6.28 -4.40
C GLY A 179 0.48 -5.03 -4.98
N SER A 180 0.26 -5.07 -6.28
CA SER A 180 -0.47 -4.04 -7.01
C SER A 180 -1.93 -4.46 -7.20
N THR A 181 -2.79 -3.52 -7.58
CA THR A 181 -4.19 -3.81 -7.89
C THR A 181 -4.30 -4.88 -8.98
N SER A 182 -3.51 -4.75 -10.06
CA SER A 182 -3.56 -5.68 -11.18
C SER A 182 -3.07 -7.09 -10.83
N MET A 183 -2.05 -7.21 -10.01
CA MET A 183 -1.44 -8.50 -9.66
C MET A 183 -2.22 -9.27 -8.61
N LEU A 184 -2.87 -8.57 -7.69
CA LEU A 184 -3.70 -9.17 -6.63
C LEU A 184 -5.21 -9.01 -6.89
N GLY A 185 -5.60 -8.36 -7.98
CA GLY A 185 -6.96 -7.88 -8.21
C GLY A 185 -8.00 -8.96 -8.47
N THR A 186 -7.64 -10.09 -9.07
CA THR A 186 -8.61 -11.14 -9.43
C THR A 186 -8.05 -12.54 -9.14
N GLY A 187 -8.95 -13.47 -8.82
CA GLY A 187 -8.61 -14.89 -8.66
C GLY A 187 -7.76 -15.24 -7.44
N VAL A 188 -7.64 -14.35 -6.48
CA VAL A 188 -6.85 -14.57 -5.27
C VAL A 188 -7.77 -14.84 -4.08
N ASN A 189 -7.72 -16.05 -3.54
CA ASN A 189 -8.45 -16.45 -2.33
C ASN A 189 -7.46 -16.61 -1.17
N ALA A 190 -7.01 -15.49 -0.63
CA ALA A 190 -6.04 -15.44 0.46
C ALA A 190 -6.58 -14.70 1.70
N GLN A 191 -7.89 -14.69 1.88
CA GLN A 191 -8.56 -13.90 2.93
C GLN A 191 -8.70 -14.59 4.27
N LYS A 192 -8.41 -15.88 4.36
CA LYS A 192 -8.76 -16.69 5.53
C LYS A 192 -8.31 -16.13 6.87
N ARG A 193 -7.16 -15.46 6.89
CA ARG A 193 -6.55 -14.89 8.10
C ARG A 193 -6.38 -13.38 8.05
N ALA A 194 -6.96 -12.71 7.06
CA ALA A 194 -6.69 -11.29 6.83
C ALA A 194 -7.32 -10.39 7.89
N VAL A 195 -6.52 -9.54 8.50
CA VAL A 195 -6.94 -8.61 9.57
C VAL A 195 -6.77 -7.15 9.18
N ALA A 196 -5.90 -6.84 8.23
CA ALA A 196 -5.65 -5.47 7.80
C ALA A 196 -5.25 -5.37 6.33
N ILE A 197 -5.62 -4.25 5.73
CA ILE A 197 -5.19 -3.84 4.40
C ILE A 197 -4.54 -2.47 4.54
N HIS A 198 -3.38 -2.29 3.91
CA HIS A 198 -2.66 -1.04 3.89
C HIS A 198 -2.59 -0.50 2.47
N HIS A 199 -3.08 0.72 2.27
CA HIS A 199 -2.99 1.42 0.99
C HIS A 199 -1.87 2.48 1.06
N LEU A 200 -0.74 2.18 0.45
CA LEU A 200 0.39 3.13 0.36
C LEU A 200 0.10 4.24 -0.63
N ASP A 201 -0.62 3.92 -1.70
CA ASP A 201 -1.14 4.87 -2.66
C ASP A 201 -2.64 4.67 -2.84
N THR A 202 -3.31 5.69 -3.37
CA THR A 202 -4.74 5.64 -3.64
C THR A 202 -4.96 5.59 -5.14
N PRO A 203 -5.61 4.52 -5.67
CA PRO A 203 -5.94 4.44 -7.08
C PRO A 203 -6.87 5.57 -7.52
N TRP A 204 -6.77 5.95 -8.79
CA TRP A 204 -7.66 6.95 -9.37
C TRP A 204 -9.12 6.49 -9.42
N ARG A 205 -9.34 5.17 -9.62
CA ARG A 205 -10.68 4.60 -9.73
C ARG A 205 -11.14 4.07 -8.38
N PRO A 206 -12.32 4.47 -7.89
CA PRO A 206 -12.91 3.88 -6.68
C PRO A 206 -13.06 2.36 -6.78
N SER A 207 -13.36 1.83 -7.98
CA SER A 207 -13.47 0.39 -8.21
C SER A 207 -12.16 -0.37 -7.94
N ASP A 208 -11.01 0.25 -8.21
CA ASP A 208 -9.70 -0.37 -7.92
C ASP A 208 -9.46 -0.48 -6.40
N LEU A 209 -9.88 0.53 -5.65
CA LEU A 209 -9.82 0.49 -4.18
C LEU A 209 -10.71 -0.61 -3.63
N GLU A 210 -11.92 -0.74 -4.16
CA GLU A 210 -12.85 -1.81 -3.80
C GLU A 210 -12.29 -3.20 -4.13
N GLN A 211 -11.61 -3.35 -5.26
CA GLN A 211 -10.93 -4.61 -5.61
C GLN A 211 -9.85 -4.97 -4.60
N ARG A 212 -9.04 -4.00 -4.20
CA ARG A 212 -8.03 -4.20 -3.16
C ARG A 212 -8.68 -4.65 -1.85
N ASP A 213 -9.70 -3.93 -1.41
CA ASP A 213 -10.38 -4.22 -0.15
C ASP A 213 -11.05 -5.58 -0.18
N GLY A 214 -11.57 -5.99 -1.32
CA GLY A 214 -12.18 -7.29 -1.53
C GLY A 214 -11.25 -8.50 -1.35
N ARG A 215 -9.95 -8.28 -1.20
CA ARG A 215 -9.01 -9.38 -0.87
C ARG A 215 -9.15 -9.84 0.57
N ALA A 216 -9.54 -8.98 1.47
CA ALA A 216 -9.72 -9.28 2.89
C ALA A 216 -11.18 -9.14 3.34
N VAL A 217 -11.90 -8.17 2.80
CA VAL A 217 -13.31 -7.90 3.10
C VAL A 217 -14.19 -8.81 2.24
N ARG A 218 -14.19 -10.08 2.58
CA ARG A 218 -14.98 -11.09 1.86
C ARG A 218 -15.27 -12.29 2.73
N LYS A 219 -16.27 -13.07 2.31
CA LYS A 219 -16.67 -14.30 2.97
C LYS A 219 -15.50 -15.29 3.06
N GLY A 220 -15.41 -16.00 4.16
CA GLY A 220 -14.36 -16.99 4.42
C GLY A 220 -13.16 -16.45 5.17
N ASN A 221 -13.23 -15.22 5.66
CA ASN A 221 -12.21 -14.63 6.53
C ASN A 221 -12.47 -15.06 7.99
N GLU A 222 -11.91 -16.19 8.37
CA GLU A 222 -12.17 -16.82 9.68
C GLU A 222 -11.55 -16.03 10.84
N VAL A 223 -10.34 -15.52 10.68
CA VAL A 223 -9.68 -14.77 11.75
C VAL A 223 -10.42 -13.47 12.05
N ALA A 224 -10.87 -12.73 11.04
CA ALA A 224 -11.69 -11.55 11.25
C ALA A 224 -12.99 -11.91 11.98
N LYS A 225 -13.66 -12.96 11.53
CA LYS A 225 -14.95 -13.39 12.10
C LYS A 225 -14.85 -13.78 13.57
N PHE A 226 -13.84 -14.56 13.94
CA PHE A 226 -13.75 -15.14 15.28
C PHE A 226 -12.83 -14.38 16.24
N HIS A 227 -11.95 -13.53 15.76
CA HIS A 227 -10.91 -12.88 16.58
C HIS A 227 -10.81 -11.37 16.42
N ALA A 228 -11.55 -10.74 15.50
CA ALA A 228 -11.48 -9.31 15.22
C ALA A 228 -12.87 -8.67 15.08
N ASP A 229 -13.87 -9.13 15.82
CA ASP A 229 -15.25 -8.63 15.80
C ASP A 229 -15.85 -8.59 14.38
N ASN A 230 -15.44 -9.52 13.54
CA ASN A 230 -15.85 -9.61 12.14
C ASN A 230 -15.57 -8.30 11.35
N LYS A 231 -14.40 -7.71 11.59
CA LYS A 231 -13.94 -6.47 10.94
C LYS A 231 -12.56 -6.64 10.34
N VAL A 232 -12.30 -5.91 9.26
CA VAL A 232 -10.98 -5.75 8.67
C VAL A 232 -10.64 -4.27 8.70
N ASP A 233 -9.50 -3.92 9.27
CA ASP A 233 -9.02 -2.56 9.26
C ASP A 233 -8.38 -2.24 7.91
N VAL A 234 -8.83 -1.16 7.29
CA VAL A 234 -8.34 -0.68 6.01
C VAL A 234 -7.68 0.67 6.23
N ILE A 235 -6.35 0.68 6.22
CA ILE A 235 -5.56 1.86 6.54
C ILE A 235 -5.12 2.54 5.25
N ILE A 236 -5.49 3.81 5.10
CA ILE A 236 -5.12 4.65 3.96
C ILE A 236 -4.09 5.67 4.44
N TYR A 237 -2.87 5.56 3.92
CA TYR A 237 -1.77 6.45 4.29
C TYR A 237 -1.76 7.69 3.41
N ALA A 238 -1.83 8.85 4.02
CA ALA A 238 -1.84 10.12 3.32
C ALA A 238 -0.81 11.07 3.94
N VAL A 239 0.07 11.63 3.11
CA VAL A 239 0.99 12.68 3.52
C VAL A 239 0.28 14.02 3.37
N GLU A 240 0.20 14.78 4.46
CA GLU A 240 -0.43 16.11 4.46
C GLU A 240 0.28 17.06 3.51
N LYS A 241 -0.46 18.00 2.91
CA LYS A 241 0.06 18.98 1.96
C LYS A 241 0.73 18.40 0.71
N SER A 242 0.43 17.14 0.40
CA SER A 242 0.89 16.44 -0.80
C SER A 242 -0.29 16.11 -1.71
N LEU A 243 -0.06 15.34 -2.79
CA LEU A 243 -1.13 14.86 -3.67
C LEU A 243 -2.16 14.00 -2.93
N ASP A 244 -1.75 13.31 -1.85
CA ASP A 244 -2.67 12.50 -1.04
C ASP A 244 -3.76 13.37 -0.39
N SER A 245 -3.44 14.60 -0.01
CA SER A 245 -4.34 15.53 0.66
C SER A 245 -4.96 16.55 -0.29
N TYR A 246 -4.31 16.88 -1.40
CA TYR A 246 -4.78 17.85 -2.38
C TYR A 246 -5.11 17.16 -3.70
N LYS A 247 -6.25 17.53 -4.27
CA LYS A 247 -6.57 17.21 -5.66
C LYS A 247 -6.13 18.38 -6.52
N PHE A 248 -5.14 18.13 -7.36
CA PHE A 248 -4.70 19.12 -8.35
C PHE A 248 -5.70 19.23 -9.50
#